data_5b50e8c4978703cc976c26e5b3c0bcb4
#
_entry.id   5b50e8c4978703cc976c26e5b3c0bcb4
#
_cell.length_a   1.000
_cell.length_b   1.000
_cell.length_c   1.000
_cell.angle_alpha   90.00
_cell.angle_beta   90.00
_cell.angle_gamma   90.00
#
_symmetry.space_group_name_H-M   'P 1'
#
loop_
_entity.id
_entity.type
_entity.pdbx_description
1 polymer ?
#
loop_
_entity_poly.entity_id
_entity_poly.type
_entity_poly.pdbx_seq_one_letter_code
_entity_poly.pdbx_strand_id
1 'polypeptide(L)'
;MGRKLTNKRCISSDRKRIIRKQKNKILIAVEGKNKTEKIYFNNFDDGKKNYSISFAKGNYTDPLNLIKMLINEVKKIGMDLNDKDEAYCVFDTDINPSKNKIINEARKLAFDNGIKIISSVPSIELWFLLHYEYSTSCMNNKDVIDRLKNYYPKYDKNVNIYDDINDSVNVAIKRAKRLEKYHIDNKKKIGTTDANPSTEVY
;
A
#
# COMPACT_ATOMS: atom_id res chain seq x y z
N MET A 1 42.08 40.45 54.84
CA MET A 1 41.27 40.60 53.56
C MET A 1 40.74 39.24 53.21
N GLY A 2 39.43 38.97 53.49
CA GLY A 2 38.78 37.69 53.25
C GLY A 2 38.01 37.79 51.93
N ARG A 3 38.30 36.85 50.99
CA ARG A 3 37.51 36.70 49.72
C ARG A 3 36.24 35.92 50.00
N LYS A 4 35.09 36.58 49.76
CA LYS A 4 33.78 35.92 49.75
C LYS A 4 33.62 35.06 48.47
N LEU A 5 33.47 33.73 48.63
CA LEU A 5 33.07 32.82 47.59
C LEU A 5 31.57 32.93 47.36
N THR A 6 31.15 33.40 46.17
CA THR A 6 29.75 33.43 45.77
C THR A 6 29.36 32.09 45.18
N ASN A 7 28.54 31.30 45.89
CA ASN A 7 27.90 30.09 45.38
C ASN A 7 26.91 30.45 44.28
N LYS A 8 27.26 30.23 43.01
CA LYS A 8 26.32 30.18 41.91
C LYS A 8 25.52 28.89 42.03
N ARG A 9 24.26 28.97 42.47
CA ARG A 9 23.30 27.88 42.36
C ARG A 9 23.05 27.61 40.87
N CYS A 10 23.46 26.46 40.37
CA CYS A 10 22.98 25.90 39.11
C CYS A 10 21.49 25.64 39.23
N ILE A 11 20.67 26.43 38.54
CA ILE A 11 19.25 26.13 38.33
C ILE A 11 19.20 25.06 37.26
N SER A 12 18.98 23.79 37.66
CA SER A 12 18.68 22.70 36.75
C SER A 12 17.31 23.00 36.12
N SER A 13 17.31 23.39 34.85
CA SER A 13 16.07 23.49 34.10
C SER A 13 15.57 22.06 33.86
N ASP A 14 14.56 21.66 34.63
CA ASP A 14 13.77 20.45 34.35
C ASP A 14 13.07 20.63 33.01
N ARG A 15 13.78 20.31 31.93
CA ARG A 15 13.17 20.14 30.63
C ARG A 15 12.29 18.89 30.72
N LYS A 16 10.98 19.06 30.93
CA LYS A 16 10.00 17.98 30.80
C LYS A 16 10.25 17.31 29.46
N ARG A 17 10.79 16.09 29.48
CA ARG A 17 10.91 15.23 28.30
C ARG A 17 9.47 15.00 27.81
N ILE A 18 9.10 15.64 26.72
CA ILE A 18 7.87 15.30 26.01
C ILE A 18 8.05 13.89 25.47
N ILE A 19 7.45 12.92 26.14
CA ILE A 19 7.42 11.53 25.66
C ILE A 19 6.54 11.56 24.42
N ARG A 20 7.17 11.58 23.23
CA ARG A 20 6.44 11.45 21.97
C ARG A 20 5.82 10.08 21.94
N LYS A 21 4.49 10.02 21.86
CA LYS A 21 3.75 8.77 21.68
C LYS A 21 4.29 8.09 20.41
N GLN A 22 4.70 6.84 20.53
CA GLN A 22 5.20 6.06 19.39
C GLN A 22 4.09 5.94 18.34
N LYS A 23 4.39 6.27 17.09
CA LYS A 23 3.46 6.10 15.98
C LYS A 23 3.34 4.62 15.62
N ASN A 24 2.16 4.20 15.22
CA ASN A 24 1.96 2.88 14.62
C ASN A 24 2.77 2.76 13.32
N LYS A 25 3.32 1.60 13.05
CA LYS A 25 4.10 1.36 11.84
C LYS A 25 3.23 0.71 10.78
N ILE A 26 3.28 1.25 9.57
CA ILE A 26 2.71 0.63 8.38
C ILE A 26 3.87 0.30 7.45
N LEU A 27 4.10 -0.98 7.19
CA LEU A 27 5.15 -1.45 6.30
C LEU A 27 4.53 -1.98 5.02
N ILE A 28 4.92 -1.41 3.89
CA ILE A 28 4.40 -1.78 2.57
C ILE A 28 5.51 -2.41 1.75
N ALA A 29 5.29 -3.62 1.26
CA ALA A 29 6.10 -4.26 0.23
C ALA A 29 5.40 -4.12 -1.13
N VAL A 30 6.12 -3.70 -2.15
CA VAL A 30 5.61 -3.58 -3.54
C VAL A 30 6.42 -4.45 -4.47
N GLU A 31 5.78 -4.93 -5.54
CA GLU A 31 6.41 -5.80 -6.52
C GLU A 31 7.50 -5.07 -7.31
N GLY A 32 8.66 -5.70 -7.43
CA GLY A 32 9.75 -5.25 -8.29
C GLY A 32 10.28 -3.84 -8.00
N LYS A 33 10.62 -3.13 -9.07
CA LYS A 33 11.08 -1.73 -9.03
C LYS A 33 9.93 -0.73 -9.23
N ASN A 34 8.69 -1.20 -9.11
CA ASN A 34 7.52 -0.36 -9.37
C ASN A 34 7.55 0.89 -8.50
N LYS A 35 7.49 2.03 -9.14
CA LYS A 35 7.46 3.34 -8.49
C LYS A 35 6.05 3.84 -8.29
N THR A 36 5.12 3.42 -9.15
CA THR A 36 3.72 3.88 -9.16
C THR A 36 3.05 3.67 -7.81
N GLU A 37 3.11 2.45 -7.28
CA GLU A 37 2.52 2.10 -5.98
C GLU A 37 3.18 2.88 -4.84
N LYS A 38 4.53 2.98 -4.86
CA LYS A 38 5.28 3.74 -3.84
C LYS A 38 4.92 5.22 -3.86
N ILE A 39 4.84 5.81 -5.06
CA ILE A 39 4.45 7.22 -5.23
C ILE A 39 3.04 7.42 -4.70
N TYR A 40 2.10 6.55 -5.06
CA TYR A 40 0.71 6.66 -4.64
C TYR A 40 0.56 6.52 -3.12
N PHE A 41 1.05 5.42 -2.53
CA PHE A 41 0.88 5.16 -1.10
C PHE A 41 1.67 6.12 -0.20
N ASN A 42 2.76 6.72 -0.68
CA ASN A 42 3.53 7.71 0.08
C ASN A 42 2.71 8.98 0.41
N ASN A 43 1.68 9.30 -0.37
CA ASN A 43 0.82 10.46 -0.10
C ASN A 43 -0.03 10.30 1.17
N PHE A 44 -0.17 9.08 1.69
CA PHE A 44 -0.91 8.84 2.94
C PHE A 44 -0.07 9.08 4.20
N ASP A 45 1.26 9.27 4.09
CA ASP A 45 2.13 9.67 5.20
C ASP A 45 2.35 11.18 5.23
N ASP A 46 1.39 11.90 5.80
CA ASP A 46 1.45 13.37 5.94
C ASP A 46 2.19 13.85 7.21
N GLY A 47 2.76 12.94 7.97
CA GLY A 47 3.47 13.22 9.22
C GLY A 47 2.59 13.67 10.39
N LYS A 48 1.31 14.01 10.18
CA LYS A 48 0.36 14.48 11.20
C LYS A 48 -0.42 13.36 11.85
N LYS A 49 -0.55 12.23 11.17
CA LYS A 49 -1.28 11.05 11.63
C LYS A 49 -0.52 10.29 12.72
N ASN A 50 -1.22 9.44 13.45
CA ASN A 50 -0.65 8.61 14.51
C ASN A 50 0.07 7.35 13.99
N TYR A 51 0.29 7.26 12.68
CA TYR A 51 1.06 6.19 12.03
C TYR A 51 2.16 6.79 11.13
N SER A 52 3.09 5.95 10.73
CA SER A 52 4.12 6.24 9.73
C SER A 52 4.17 5.13 8.71
N ILE A 53 4.30 5.48 7.43
CA ILE A 53 4.43 4.53 6.32
C ILE A 53 5.91 4.35 5.98
N SER A 54 6.32 3.11 5.79
CA SER A 54 7.64 2.77 5.27
C SER A 54 7.52 1.68 4.21
N PHE A 55 8.50 1.62 3.31
CA PHE A 55 8.53 0.61 2.25
C PHE A 55 9.64 -0.39 2.51
N ALA A 56 9.29 -1.67 2.44
CA ALA A 56 10.25 -2.75 2.56
C ALA A 56 11.29 -2.69 1.41
N LYS A 57 12.54 -3.04 1.74
CA LYS A 57 13.62 -3.04 0.76
C LYS A 57 13.69 -4.40 0.06
N GLY A 58 13.73 -4.39 -1.27
CA GLY A 58 13.88 -5.59 -2.09
C GLY A 58 13.32 -5.40 -3.50
N ASN A 59 13.71 -6.29 -4.42
CA ASN A 59 13.26 -6.32 -5.81
C ASN A 59 12.72 -7.72 -6.12
N TYR A 60 11.62 -8.08 -5.51
CA TYR A 60 10.96 -9.37 -5.76
C TYR A 60 9.82 -9.15 -6.76
N THR A 61 9.78 -9.99 -7.79
CA THR A 61 8.76 -9.97 -8.87
C THR A 61 7.75 -11.12 -8.72
N ASP A 62 7.90 -11.89 -7.66
CA ASP A 62 7.06 -13.03 -7.35
C ASP A 62 6.34 -12.79 -6.02
N PRO A 63 4.99 -12.89 -5.98
CA PRO A 63 4.21 -12.60 -4.78
C PRO A 63 4.62 -13.42 -3.55
N LEU A 64 4.95 -14.71 -3.73
CA LEU A 64 5.31 -15.57 -2.62
C LEU A 64 6.65 -15.16 -1.98
N ASN A 65 7.64 -14.82 -2.82
CA ASN A 65 8.93 -14.34 -2.34
C ASN A 65 8.82 -12.95 -1.71
N LEU A 66 7.93 -12.10 -2.24
CA LEU A 66 7.63 -10.78 -1.67
C LEU A 66 7.05 -10.92 -0.25
N ILE A 67 6.10 -11.86 -0.03
CA ILE A 67 5.55 -12.15 1.31
C ILE A 67 6.63 -12.69 2.25
N LYS A 68 7.45 -13.65 1.81
CA LYS A 68 8.53 -14.20 2.64
C LYS A 68 9.51 -13.11 3.09
N MET A 69 9.88 -12.21 2.19
CA MET A 69 10.73 -11.07 2.50
C MET A 69 10.05 -10.15 3.52
N LEU A 70 8.78 -9.83 3.33
CA LEU A 70 8.03 -8.95 4.21
C LEU A 70 7.92 -9.55 5.63
N ILE A 71 7.67 -10.85 5.78
CA ILE A 71 7.67 -11.56 7.06
C ILE A 71 9.02 -11.36 7.78
N ASN A 72 10.12 -11.51 7.07
CA ASN A 72 11.45 -11.34 7.65
C ASN A 72 11.70 -9.88 8.07
N GLU A 73 11.28 -8.91 7.27
CA GLU A 73 11.46 -7.50 7.60
C GLU A 73 10.59 -7.08 8.80
N VAL A 74 9.32 -7.54 8.88
CA VAL A 74 8.43 -7.34 10.04
C VAL A 74 9.11 -7.82 11.33
N LYS A 75 9.67 -9.04 11.33
CA LYS A 75 10.39 -9.61 12.48
C LYS A 75 11.64 -8.79 12.83
N LYS A 76 12.43 -8.41 11.83
CA LYS A 76 13.68 -7.68 12.00
C LYS A 76 13.48 -6.30 12.62
N ILE A 77 12.43 -5.56 12.25
CA ILE A 77 12.13 -4.23 12.78
C ILE A 77 11.22 -4.26 14.01
N GLY A 78 10.86 -5.45 14.49
CA GLY A 78 10.08 -5.66 15.71
C GLY A 78 8.68 -5.02 15.60
N MET A 79 7.92 -5.30 14.53
CA MET A 79 6.52 -4.88 14.41
C MET A 79 5.62 -5.85 15.16
N ASP A 80 4.58 -5.31 15.79
CA ASP A 80 3.51 -6.10 16.41
C ASP A 80 2.23 -6.00 15.57
N LEU A 81 2.04 -6.99 14.70
CA LEU A 81 0.88 -7.06 13.82
C LEU A 81 -0.42 -7.46 14.55
N ASN A 82 -0.34 -7.87 15.82
CA ASN A 82 -1.51 -8.20 16.65
C ASN A 82 -2.04 -6.99 17.43
N ASP A 83 -1.28 -5.89 17.52
CA ASP A 83 -1.71 -4.67 18.21
C ASP A 83 -2.06 -3.56 17.18
N LYS A 84 -1.06 -2.77 16.78
CA LYS A 84 -1.34 -1.51 16.04
C LYS A 84 -0.55 -1.38 14.76
N ASP A 85 0.50 -2.18 14.60
CA ASP A 85 1.31 -2.17 13.40
C ASP A 85 0.61 -2.94 12.28
N GLU A 86 0.82 -2.53 11.05
CA GLU A 86 0.23 -3.19 9.88
C GLU A 86 1.27 -3.43 8.79
N ALA A 87 1.19 -4.58 8.15
CA ALA A 87 2.04 -4.91 7.01
C ALA A 87 1.18 -5.23 5.78
N TYR A 88 1.53 -4.62 4.66
CA TYR A 88 0.82 -4.76 3.39
C TYR A 88 1.76 -5.27 2.30
N CYS A 89 1.27 -6.23 1.52
CA CYS A 89 1.92 -6.68 0.30
C CYS A 89 1.08 -6.22 -0.89
N VAL A 90 1.64 -5.37 -1.74
CA VAL A 90 0.98 -4.80 -2.90
C VAL A 90 1.60 -5.37 -4.16
N PHE A 91 0.81 -5.96 -5.04
CA PHE A 91 1.28 -6.51 -6.31
C PHE A 91 0.20 -6.48 -7.39
N ASP A 92 0.66 -6.45 -8.63
CA ASP A 92 -0.18 -6.57 -9.80
C ASP A 92 -0.37 -8.04 -10.17
N THR A 93 -1.60 -8.42 -10.48
CA THR A 93 -1.91 -9.78 -10.93
C THR A 93 -2.00 -9.78 -12.46
N ASP A 94 -0.91 -10.20 -13.11
CA ASP A 94 -0.93 -10.40 -14.56
C ASP A 94 -2.03 -11.39 -14.97
N ILE A 95 -2.57 -11.22 -16.18
CA ILE A 95 -3.64 -12.05 -16.75
C ILE A 95 -3.18 -13.48 -17.12
N ASN A 96 -2.15 -14.01 -16.48
CA ASN A 96 -1.66 -15.36 -16.73
C ASN A 96 -2.22 -16.34 -15.69
N PRO A 97 -3.17 -17.24 -16.06
CA PRO A 97 -3.79 -18.17 -15.13
C PRO A 97 -2.81 -19.14 -14.45
N SER A 98 -1.65 -19.40 -15.05
CA SER A 98 -0.62 -20.26 -14.44
C SER A 98 -0.08 -19.70 -13.11
N LYS A 99 -0.21 -18.39 -12.90
CA LYS A 99 0.19 -17.71 -11.66
C LYS A 99 -0.83 -17.90 -10.52
N ASN A 100 -2.07 -18.32 -10.78
CA ASN A 100 -3.10 -18.42 -9.75
C ASN A 100 -2.70 -19.33 -8.58
N LYS A 101 -1.94 -20.41 -8.84
CA LYS A 101 -1.44 -21.30 -7.79
C LYS A 101 -0.52 -20.56 -6.82
N ILE A 102 0.49 -19.87 -7.34
CA ILE A 102 1.46 -19.13 -6.52
C ILE A 102 0.81 -17.94 -5.79
N ILE A 103 -0.17 -17.28 -6.41
CA ILE A 103 -0.96 -16.21 -5.78
C ILE A 103 -1.75 -16.76 -4.59
N ASN A 104 -2.39 -17.93 -4.74
CA ASN A 104 -3.13 -18.57 -3.65
C ASN A 104 -2.22 -19.00 -2.50
N GLU A 105 -1.02 -19.52 -2.80
CA GLU A 105 0.00 -19.86 -1.80
C GLU A 105 0.47 -18.59 -1.06
N ALA A 106 0.73 -17.51 -1.79
CA ALA A 106 1.12 -16.23 -1.22
C ALA A 106 0.02 -15.66 -0.30
N ARG A 107 -1.24 -15.71 -0.72
CA ARG A 107 -2.39 -15.26 0.09
C ARG A 107 -2.53 -16.07 1.39
N LYS A 108 -2.37 -17.39 1.32
CA LYS A 108 -2.38 -18.24 2.50
C LYS A 108 -1.24 -17.88 3.44
N LEU A 109 -0.01 -17.78 2.94
CA LEU A 109 1.15 -17.44 3.74
C LEU A 109 1.02 -16.05 4.39
N ALA A 110 0.47 -15.07 3.66
CA ALA A 110 0.21 -13.73 4.19
C ALA A 110 -0.80 -13.78 5.33
N PHE A 111 -1.94 -14.46 5.14
CA PHE A 111 -2.98 -14.63 6.15
C PHE A 111 -2.43 -15.27 7.42
N ASP A 112 -1.67 -16.35 7.31
CA ASP A 112 -1.07 -17.09 8.44
C ASP A 112 -0.06 -16.22 9.23
N ASN A 113 0.41 -15.11 8.67
CA ASN A 113 1.38 -14.19 9.29
C ASN A 113 0.81 -12.78 9.55
N GLY A 114 -0.50 -12.57 9.47
CA GLY A 114 -1.13 -11.28 9.73
C GLY A 114 -0.80 -10.18 8.70
N ILE A 115 -0.34 -10.55 7.50
CA ILE A 115 -0.02 -9.63 6.42
C ILE A 115 -1.26 -9.44 5.54
N LYS A 116 -1.59 -8.20 5.26
CA LYS A 116 -2.69 -7.83 4.35
C LYS A 116 -2.18 -7.78 2.91
N ILE A 117 -3.00 -8.28 1.98
CA ILE A 117 -2.69 -8.21 0.56
C ILE A 117 -3.57 -7.16 -0.10
N ILE A 118 -2.96 -6.38 -0.99
CA ILE A 118 -3.62 -5.46 -1.91
C ILE A 118 -3.21 -5.86 -3.31
N SER A 119 -4.12 -6.42 -4.08
CA SER A 119 -3.84 -6.79 -5.46
C SER A 119 -4.73 -6.05 -6.45
N SER A 120 -4.21 -5.83 -7.65
CA SER A 120 -4.97 -5.28 -8.78
C SER A 120 -4.84 -6.19 -9.98
N VAL A 121 -5.92 -6.37 -10.73
CA VAL A 121 -6.00 -7.16 -11.95
C VAL A 121 -6.54 -6.26 -13.06
N PRO A 122 -5.75 -5.89 -14.05
CA PRO A 122 -4.38 -6.35 -14.30
C PRO A 122 -3.30 -5.59 -13.52
N SER A 123 -3.52 -4.33 -13.13
CA SER A 123 -2.52 -3.49 -12.47
C SER A 123 -3.15 -2.35 -11.65
N ILE A 124 -2.32 -1.65 -10.84
CA ILE A 124 -2.79 -0.54 -9.99
C ILE A 124 -3.43 0.60 -10.78
N GLU A 125 -3.10 0.77 -12.05
CA GLU A 125 -3.71 1.77 -12.91
C GLU A 125 -5.22 1.57 -13.07
N LEU A 126 -5.74 0.35 -12.83
CA LEU A 126 -7.17 0.13 -12.75
C LEU A 126 -7.80 0.93 -11.60
N TRP A 127 -7.14 1.02 -10.44
CA TRP A 127 -7.62 1.86 -9.35
C TRP A 127 -7.72 3.31 -9.78
N PHE A 128 -6.72 3.84 -10.50
CA PHE A 128 -6.76 5.22 -11.01
C PHE A 128 -7.87 5.41 -12.03
N LEU A 129 -8.08 4.44 -12.92
CA LEU A 129 -9.16 4.48 -13.92
C LEU A 129 -10.54 4.50 -13.27
N LEU A 130 -10.72 3.78 -12.15
CA LEU A 130 -12.00 3.75 -11.44
C LEU A 130 -12.45 5.10 -10.88
N HIS A 131 -11.56 6.09 -10.78
CA HIS A 131 -11.95 7.47 -10.44
C HIS A 131 -12.73 8.13 -11.56
N TYR A 132 -12.51 7.73 -12.82
CA TYR A 132 -13.12 8.30 -14.01
C TYR A 132 -14.25 7.46 -14.58
N GLU A 133 -14.06 6.16 -14.70
CA GLU A 133 -15.05 5.27 -15.34
C GLU A 133 -15.22 3.94 -14.61
N TYR A 134 -16.29 3.22 -14.99
CA TYR A 134 -16.59 1.86 -14.53
C TYR A 134 -16.72 0.94 -15.73
N SER A 135 -16.06 -0.22 -15.70
CA SER A 135 -16.19 -1.25 -16.73
C SER A 135 -16.02 -2.64 -16.14
N THR A 136 -16.78 -3.61 -16.65
CA THR A 136 -16.62 -5.03 -16.34
C THR A 136 -15.90 -5.80 -17.44
N SER A 137 -15.51 -5.12 -18.52
CA SER A 137 -14.80 -5.74 -19.64
C SER A 137 -13.39 -6.14 -19.22
N CYS A 138 -12.95 -7.35 -19.57
CA CYS A 138 -11.56 -7.75 -19.36
C CYS A 138 -10.60 -6.78 -20.04
N MET A 139 -9.54 -6.43 -19.34
CA MET A 139 -8.52 -5.49 -19.79
C MET A 139 -7.14 -6.04 -19.51
N ASN A 140 -6.18 -5.79 -20.41
CA ASN A 140 -4.76 -5.95 -20.13
C ASN A 140 -4.17 -4.62 -19.63
N ASN A 141 -2.90 -4.63 -19.20
CA ASN A 141 -2.25 -3.43 -18.65
C ASN A 141 -2.24 -2.26 -19.64
N LYS A 142 -2.07 -2.55 -20.94
CA LYS A 142 -2.07 -1.51 -21.97
C LYS A 142 -3.46 -0.89 -22.11
N ASP A 143 -4.50 -1.72 -22.15
CA ASP A 143 -5.90 -1.24 -22.26
C ASP A 143 -6.25 -0.29 -21.12
N VAL A 144 -5.87 -0.64 -19.88
CA VAL A 144 -6.10 0.21 -18.69
C VAL A 144 -5.38 1.54 -18.82
N ILE A 145 -4.10 1.52 -19.20
CA ILE A 145 -3.29 2.74 -19.35
C ILE A 145 -3.82 3.61 -20.49
N ASP A 146 -4.16 3.03 -21.63
CA ASP A 146 -4.69 3.78 -22.79
C ASP A 146 -6.03 4.44 -22.44
N ARG A 147 -6.91 3.73 -21.72
CA ARG A 147 -8.18 4.29 -21.23
C ARG A 147 -7.96 5.39 -20.18
N LEU A 148 -7.02 5.19 -19.23
CA LEU A 148 -6.67 6.21 -18.25
C LEU A 148 -6.15 7.49 -18.91
N LYS A 149 -5.35 7.37 -19.97
CA LYS A 149 -4.82 8.51 -20.73
C LYS A 149 -5.89 9.31 -21.46
N ASN A 150 -7.06 8.75 -21.76
CA ASN A 150 -8.17 9.53 -22.31
C ASN A 150 -8.70 10.57 -21.31
N TYR A 151 -8.61 10.28 -20.00
CA TYR A 151 -9.02 11.19 -18.92
C TYR A 151 -7.87 12.00 -18.36
N TYR A 152 -6.67 11.37 -18.32
CA TYR A 152 -5.46 11.97 -17.80
C TYR A 152 -4.30 11.81 -18.80
N PRO A 153 -4.23 12.64 -19.85
CA PRO A 153 -3.25 12.49 -20.96
C PRO A 153 -1.79 12.52 -20.52
N LYS A 154 -1.51 13.16 -19.37
CA LYS A 154 -0.14 13.28 -18.82
C LYS A 154 0.30 12.05 -18.04
N TYR A 155 -0.54 11.00 -17.95
CA TYR A 155 -0.22 9.82 -17.16
C TYR A 155 1.06 9.13 -17.65
N ASP A 156 1.96 8.91 -16.70
CA ASP A 156 3.13 8.05 -16.81
C ASP A 156 3.34 7.34 -15.46
N LYS A 157 4.00 6.18 -15.47
CA LYS A 157 4.23 5.36 -14.26
C LYS A 157 5.04 6.05 -13.15
N ASN A 158 5.69 7.18 -13.44
CA ASN A 158 6.44 7.97 -12.48
C ASN A 158 5.70 9.24 -12.03
N VAL A 159 4.47 9.46 -12.51
CA VAL A 159 3.68 10.64 -12.16
C VAL A 159 2.90 10.39 -10.88
N ASN A 160 2.93 11.37 -9.96
CA ASN A 160 2.02 11.37 -8.83
C ASN A 160 0.65 11.87 -9.26
N ILE A 161 -0.31 10.97 -9.38
CA ILE A 161 -1.70 11.27 -9.78
C ILE A 161 -2.61 11.54 -8.56
N TYR A 162 -2.10 11.37 -7.33
CA TYR A 162 -2.92 11.38 -6.12
C TYR A 162 -3.79 12.63 -5.97
N ASP A 163 -3.19 13.81 -6.12
CA ASP A 163 -3.89 15.08 -5.93
C ASP A 163 -5.00 15.28 -6.98
N ASP A 164 -4.81 14.78 -8.20
CA ASP A 164 -5.76 14.92 -9.30
C ASP A 164 -6.98 14.00 -9.15
N ILE A 165 -6.86 12.88 -8.41
CA ILE A 165 -7.94 11.89 -8.26
C ILE A 165 -8.57 11.87 -6.87
N ASN A 166 -7.95 12.47 -5.87
CA ASN A 166 -8.34 12.33 -4.47
C ASN A 166 -9.79 12.78 -4.20
N ASP A 167 -10.28 13.81 -4.88
CA ASP A 167 -11.65 14.31 -4.70
C ASP A 167 -12.71 13.29 -5.13
N SER A 168 -12.38 12.37 -6.03
CA SER A 168 -13.28 11.32 -6.53
C SER A 168 -13.08 9.95 -5.87
N VAL A 169 -12.28 9.86 -4.79
CA VAL A 169 -11.95 8.60 -4.11
C VAL A 169 -13.19 7.80 -3.70
N ASN A 170 -14.24 8.47 -3.19
CA ASN A 170 -15.48 7.81 -2.79
C ASN A 170 -16.23 7.19 -3.99
N VAL A 171 -16.09 7.77 -5.18
CA VAL A 171 -16.65 7.20 -6.42
C VAL A 171 -15.87 5.96 -6.82
N ALA A 172 -14.54 6.03 -6.77
CA ALA A 172 -13.67 4.90 -7.08
C ALA A 172 -13.91 3.71 -6.14
N ILE A 173 -14.04 3.96 -4.83
CA ILE A 173 -14.38 2.93 -3.83
C ILE A 173 -15.71 2.23 -4.18
N LYS A 174 -16.77 3.01 -4.50
CA LYS A 174 -18.06 2.43 -4.89
C LYS A 174 -17.94 1.57 -6.14
N ARG A 175 -17.15 2.00 -7.12
CA ARG A 175 -16.93 1.26 -8.36
C ARG A 175 -16.11 0.00 -8.14
N ALA A 176 -15.05 0.05 -7.30
CA ALA A 176 -14.25 -1.11 -6.94
C ALA A 176 -15.10 -2.18 -6.23
N LYS A 177 -15.90 -1.78 -5.22
CA LYS A 177 -16.84 -2.69 -4.54
C LYS A 177 -17.91 -3.26 -5.48
N ARG A 178 -18.37 -2.50 -6.46
CA ARG A 178 -19.29 -2.98 -7.47
C ARG A 178 -18.65 -4.03 -8.38
N LEU A 179 -17.36 -3.86 -8.75
CA LEU A 179 -16.59 -4.86 -9.49
C LEU A 179 -16.39 -6.13 -8.66
N GLU A 180 -16.01 -5.99 -7.40
CA GLU A 180 -15.86 -7.12 -6.49
C GLU A 180 -17.15 -7.93 -6.42
N LYS A 181 -18.29 -7.27 -6.17
CA LYS A 181 -19.61 -7.91 -6.15
C LYS A 181 -19.93 -8.60 -7.48
N TYR A 182 -19.69 -7.94 -8.62
CA TYR A 182 -19.88 -8.52 -9.95
C TYR A 182 -19.12 -9.83 -10.10
N HIS A 183 -17.87 -9.89 -9.69
CA HIS A 183 -17.06 -11.10 -9.79
C HIS A 183 -17.52 -12.19 -8.82
N ILE A 184 -17.88 -11.86 -7.59
CA ILE A 184 -18.43 -12.81 -6.61
C ILE A 184 -19.73 -13.42 -7.13
N ASP A 185 -20.65 -12.61 -7.64
CA ASP A 185 -21.94 -13.06 -8.22
C ASP A 185 -21.69 -14.01 -9.42
N ASN A 186 -20.59 -13.82 -10.16
CA ASN A 186 -20.16 -14.69 -11.25
C ASN A 186 -19.21 -15.82 -10.80
N LYS A 187 -19.11 -16.12 -9.49
CA LYS A 187 -18.29 -17.19 -8.89
C LYS A 187 -16.80 -17.09 -9.21
N LYS A 188 -16.31 -15.89 -9.48
CA LYS A 188 -14.89 -15.63 -9.74
C LYS A 188 -14.18 -15.30 -8.42
N LYS A 189 -12.95 -15.75 -8.28
CA LYS A 189 -12.15 -15.53 -7.08
C LYS A 189 -11.42 -14.19 -7.17
N ILE A 190 -11.75 -13.26 -6.27
CA ILE A 190 -11.08 -11.96 -6.16
C ILE A 190 -9.58 -12.14 -5.88
N GLY A 191 -8.78 -11.25 -6.45
CA GLY A 191 -7.32 -11.24 -6.33
C GLY A 191 -6.63 -12.37 -7.08
N THR A 192 -7.31 -12.98 -8.03
CA THR A 192 -6.74 -13.90 -9.02
C THR A 192 -7.02 -13.40 -10.44
N THR A 193 -6.36 -13.99 -11.44
CA THR A 193 -6.53 -13.61 -12.85
C THR A 193 -7.96 -13.77 -13.35
N ASP A 194 -8.79 -14.56 -12.66
CA ASP A 194 -10.16 -14.84 -13.05
C ASP A 194 -11.08 -13.62 -12.83
N ALA A 195 -10.74 -12.77 -11.88
CA ALA A 195 -11.49 -11.57 -11.54
C ALA A 195 -10.93 -10.32 -12.24
N ASN A 196 -10.79 -10.36 -13.55
CA ASN A 196 -10.35 -9.22 -14.37
C ASN A 196 -11.57 -8.47 -14.95
N PRO A 197 -11.71 -7.14 -14.72
CA PRO A 197 -10.85 -6.28 -13.89
C PRO A 197 -11.28 -6.28 -12.41
N SER A 198 -10.32 -6.19 -11.48
CA SER A 198 -10.60 -6.00 -10.04
C SER A 198 -9.43 -5.33 -9.31
N THR A 199 -9.69 -4.69 -8.17
CA THR A 199 -8.65 -4.10 -7.33
C THR A 199 -9.07 -4.12 -5.86
N GLU A 200 -8.11 -4.28 -4.96
CA GLU A 200 -8.27 -4.25 -3.50
C GLU A 200 -7.68 -2.95 -2.88
N VAL A 201 -7.41 -1.91 -3.69
CA VAL A 201 -6.83 -0.60 -3.27
C VAL A 201 -7.90 0.33 -2.68
N TYR A 202 -8.71 -0.11 -1.69
CA TYR A 202 -9.73 0.76 -1.08
C TYR A 202 -10.04 0.40 0.36
#